data_009fd90f92b1100e043c75db9f2b6bea
#
_entry.id   009fd90f92b1100e043c75db9f2b6bea
#
_cell.length_a   1.000
_cell.length_b   1.000
_cell.length_c   1.000
_cell.angle_alpha   90.00
_cell.angle_beta   90.00
_cell.angle_gamma   90.00
#
_symmetry.space_group_name_H-M   'P 1'
#
loop_
_entity.id
_entity.type
_entity.pdbx_description
1 polymer ?
#
loop_
_entity_poly.entity_id
_entity_poly.type
_entity_poly.pdbx_seq_one_letter_code
_entity_poly.pdbx_strand_id
1 'polypeptide(L)'
;MKNIVFILFIFSSTIYSQNFYGEKVDFIDISEFSEIKYNLNKNIIQLEGEILSSCPKKGCWMEMKFDNDTVFIKFKDYGFFVPKNDIEGKKASINGILSSEIVSVRELRHYAEDAGKSDLEISKIKNPKLKFSFLADGVKIYD
;
A
#
# COMPACT_ATOMS: atom_id res chain seq x y z
N MET A 1 46.14 20.23 41.54
CA MET A 1 45.31 20.65 40.38
C MET A 1 44.67 19.40 39.79
N LYS A 2 43.33 19.24 39.95
CA LYS A 2 42.59 18.07 39.48
C LYS A 2 42.03 18.37 38.09
N ASN A 3 42.56 17.71 37.06
CA ASN A 3 42.01 17.82 35.72
C ASN A 3 40.73 16.95 35.61
N ILE A 4 39.57 17.63 35.55
CA ILE A 4 38.29 16.98 35.29
C ILE A 4 38.16 16.87 33.79
N VAL A 5 38.32 15.66 33.23
CA VAL A 5 38.03 15.38 31.83
C VAL A 5 36.52 15.16 31.71
N PHE A 6 35.86 16.15 31.08
CA PHE A 6 34.43 16.09 30.77
C PHE A 6 34.26 15.26 29.50
N ILE A 7 33.88 13.98 29.62
CA ILE A 7 33.54 13.12 28.48
C ILE A 7 32.14 13.49 28.03
N LEU A 8 32.07 14.23 26.93
CA LEU A 8 30.81 14.56 26.28
C LEU A 8 30.26 13.32 25.52
N PHE A 9 29.29 12.64 26.14
CA PHE A 9 28.61 11.50 25.52
C PHE A 9 27.65 12.06 24.47
N ILE A 10 28.05 12.06 23.19
CA ILE A 10 27.21 12.44 22.09
C ILE A 10 26.23 11.27 21.87
N PHE A 11 24.99 11.44 22.36
CA PHE A 11 23.88 10.54 22.09
C PHE A 11 23.43 10.79 20.63
N SER A 12 23.92 9.96 19.71
CA SER A 12 23.45 9.95 18.33
C SER A 12 22.03 9.37 18.31
N SER A 13 21.04 10.23 18.45
CA SER A 13 19.65 9.86 18.19
C SER A 13 19.47 9.69 16.70
N THR A 14 19.33 8.45 16.22
CA THR A 14 18.87 8.15 14.87
C THR A 14 17.44 8.65 14.74
N ILE A 15 17.26 9.77 14.04
CA ILE A 15 15.95 10.29 13.70
C ILE A 15 15.41 9.41 12.56
N TYR A 16 14.53 8.47 12.89
CA TYR A 16 13.76 7.76 11.89
C TYR A 16 12.77 8.77 11.26
N SER A 17 13.02 9.15 10.03
CA SER A 17 12.09 9.95 9.26
C SER A 17 10.88 9.09 8.90
N GLN A 18 9.74 9.38 9.51
CA GLN A 18 8.47 8.74 9.17
C GLN A 18 7.76 9.63 8.15
N ASN A 19 7.55 9.10 6.95
CA ASN A 19 6.90 9.84 5.88
C ASN A 19 5.39 9.55 5.89
N PHE A 20 4.60 10.57 6.23
CA PHE A 20 3.15 10.53 6.20
C PHE A 20 2.62 11.25 4.97
N TYR A 21 1.61 10.64 4.33
CA TYR A 21 0.91 11.16 3.16
C TYR A 21 -0.60 11.08 3.42
N GLY A 22 -1.33 12.15 3.13
CA GLY A 22 -2.75 12.25 3.45
C GLY A 22 -3.02 12.50 4.93
N GLU A 23 -4.09 11.95 5.46
CA GLU A 23 -4.41 12.04 6.87
C GLU A 23 -3.38 11.27 7.72
N LYS A 24 -3.12 11.77 8.92
CA LYS A 24 -2.20 11.09 9.82
C LYS A 24 -2.74 9.71 10.17
N VAL A 25 -1.93 8.68 9.89
CA VAL A 25 -2.21 7.32 10.30
C VAL A 25 -1.91 7.21 11.79
N ASP A 26 -2.91 7.40 12.62
CA ASP A 26 -2.81 7.13 14.05
C ASP A 26 -2.79 5.62 14.29
N PHE A 27 -2.11 5.19 15.34
CA PHE A 27 -2.03 3.78 15.70
C PHE A 27 -3.39 3.28 16.19
N ILE A 28 -4.20 2.83 15.23
CA ILE A 28 -5.37 1.98 15.46
C ILE A 28 -4.87 0.53 15.45
N ASP A 29 -5.58 -0.39 16.06
CA ASP A 29 -5.24 -1.81 15.96
C ASP A 29 -5.10 -2.23 14.50
N ILE A 30 -3.91 -2.72 14.13
CA ILE A 30 -3.63 -3.20 12.78
C ILE A 30 -4.43 -4.47 12.57
N SER A 31 -5.30 -4.46 11.57
CA SER A 31 -6.09 -5.63 11.19
C SER A 31 -5.26 -6.57 10.34
N GLU A 32 -5.43 -7.88 10.55
CA GLU A 32 -4.83 -8.89 9.68
C GLU A 32 -5.66 -9.03 8.39
N PHE A 33 -5.02 -8.85 7.24
CA PHE A 33 -5.69 -8.90 5.95
C PHE A 33 -6.41 -10.24 5.71
N SER A 34 -5.77 -11.34 6.09
CA SER A 34 -6.32 -12.69 5.98
C SER A 34 -7.65 -12.89 6.71
N GLU A 35 -7.86 -12.16 7.80
CA GLU A 35 -9.09 -12.24 8.60
C GLU A 35 -10.21 -11.38 8.01
N ILE A 36 -9.88 -10.18 7.52
CA ILE A 36 -10.88 -9.21 7.09
C ILE A 36 -11.31 -9.36 5.64
N LYS A 37 -10.50 -9.95 4.75
CA LYS A 37 -10.80 -10.05 3.32
C LYS A 37 -12.08 -10.80 2.96
N TYR A 38 -12.57 -11.66 3.86
CA TYR A 38 -13.82 -12.39 3.67
C TYR A 38 -15.00 -11.82 4.45
N ASN A 39 -14.76 -10.83 5.31
CA ASN A 39 -15.79 -10.19 6.10
C ASN A 39 -15.68 -8.66 5.98
N LEU A 40 -15.84 -8.17 4.76
CA LEU A 40 -15.71 -6.75 4.44
C LEU A 40 -16.88 -5.98 5.04
N ASN A 41 -16.58 -5.19 6.04
CA ASN A 41 -17.45 -4.15 6.54
C ASN A 41 -16.91 -2.80 6.03
N LYS A 42 -17.78 -1.80 5.93
CA LYS A 42 -17.39 -0.45 5.49
C LYS A 42 -16.71 0.37 6.59
N ASN A 43 -16.10 -0.29 7.56
CA ASN A 43 -15.37 0.39 8.63
C ASN A 43 -14.00 0.84 8.15
N ILE A 44 -13.51 1.91 8.72
CA ILE A 44 -12.12 2.33 8.55
C ILE A 44 -11.26 1.34 9.32
N ILE A 45 -10.31 0.77 8.63
CA ILE A 45 -9.35 -0.20 9.17
C ILE A 45 -7.92 0.26 8.85
N GLN A 46 -6.98 -0.24 9.60
CA GLN A 46 -5.56 -0.07 9.33
C GLN A 46 -4.95 -1.40 8.91
N LEU A 47 -4.20 -1.38 7.81
CA LEU A 47 -3.45 -2.52 7.28
C LEU A 47 -1.98 -2.15 7.17
N GLU A 48 -1.10 -3.14 7.34
CA GLU A 48 0.33 -3.01 7.09
C GLU A 48 0.76 -4.04 6.04
N GLY A 49 1.52 -3.60 5.04
CA GLY A 49 1.99 -4.44 3.96
C GLY A 49 3.23 -3.88 3.26
N GLU A 50 3.64 -4.53 2.19
CA GLU A 50 4.77 -4.14 1.36
C GLU A 50 4.31 -3.42 0.10
N ILE A 51 4.93 -2.30 -0.23
CA ILE A 51 4.66 -1.55 -1.47
C ILE A 51 5.29 -2.30 -2.64
N LEU A 52 4.48 -2.66 -3.64
CA LEU A 52 4.94 -3.30 -4.87
C LEU A 52 5.25 -2.29 -5.96
N SER A 53 4.42 -1.27 -6.10
CA SER A 53 4.57 -0.23 -7.11
C SER A 53 3.80 1.03 -6.76
N SER A 54 4.12 2.14 -7.40
CA SER A 54 3.34 3.37 -7.34
C SER A 54 3.16 3.97 -8.73
N CYS A 55 2.19 4.87 -8.86
CA CYS A 55 1.93 5.57 -10.12
C CYS A 55 3.17 6.32 -10.62
N PRO A 56 3.75 5.95 -11.78
CA PRO A 56 4.99 6.54 -12.29
C PRO A 56 4.83 7.99 -12.75
N LYS A 57 3.60 8.43 -13.01
CA LYS A 57 3.33 9.82 -13.42
C LYS A 57 3.30 10.78 -12.26
N LYS A 58 2.53 10.47 -11.20
CA LYS A 58 2.26 11.40 -10.10
C LYS A 58 2.32 10.77 -8.70
N GLY A 59 2.40 9.44 -8.58
CA GLY A 59 2.23 8.78 -7.28
C GLY A 59 0.78 8.83 -6.76
N CYS A 60 -0.21 8.84 -7.66
CA CYS A 60 -1.63 9.02 -7.31
C CYS A 60 -2.37 7.71 -6.96
N TRP A 61 -1.68 6.61 -7.00
CA TRP A 61 -2.10 5.28 -6.56
C TRP A 61 -0.86 4.44 -6.23
N MET A 62 -1.05 3.35 -5.56
CA MET A 62 -0.01 2.33 -5.36
C MET A 62 -0.62 0.94 -5.31
N GLU A 63 0.20 -0.07 -5.46
CA GLU A 63 -0.14 -1.46 -5.21
C GLU A 63 0.65 -1.95 -4.00
N MET A 64 -0.03 -2.68 -3.14
CA MET A 64 0.58 -3.27 -1.95
C MET A 64 0.30 -4.76 -1.89
N LYS A 65 1.25 -5.48 -1.32
CA LYS A 65 1.14 -6.90 -1.01
C LYS A 65 0.77 -7.09 0.45
N PHE A 66 -0.27 -7.90 0.65
CA PHE A 66 -0.70 -8.40 1.96
C PHE A 66 -0.79 -9.91 1.85
N ASP A 67 0.05 -10.62 2.59
CA ASP A 67 0.19 -12.08 2.47
C ASP A 67 0.49 -12.52 1.03
N ASN A 68 -0.47 -13.20 0.38
CA ASN A 68 -0.38 -13.64 -1.01
C ASN A 68 -1.27 -12.82 -1.96
N ASP A 69 -1.95 -11.81 -1.46
CA ASP A 69 -2.86 -10.98 -2.23
C ASP A 69 -2.22 -9.63 -2.59
N THR A 70 -2.53 -9.12 -3.77
CA THR A 70 -2.20 -7.77 -4.21
C THR A 70 -3.46 -6.92 -4.13
N VAL A 71 -3.33 -5.77 -3.49
CA VAL A 71 -4.42 -4.81 -3.31
C VAL A 71 -4.06 -3.50 -4.00
N PHE A 72 -4.99 -2.98 -4.81
CA PHE A 72 -4.85 -1.68 -5.44
C PHE A 72 -5.30 -0.57 -4.48
N ILE A 73 -4.41 0.36 -4.18
CA ILE A 73 -4.63 1.44 -3.23
C ILE A 73 -4.94 2.72 -3.99
N LYS A 74 -6.17 3.20 -3.85
CA LYS A 74 -6.62 4.51 -4.32
C LYS A 74 -6.52 5.50 -3.17
N PHE A 75 -6.13 6.73 -3.46
CA PHE A 75 -6.12 7.80 -2.47
C PHE A 75 -7.43 8.59 -2.53
N LYS A 76 -8.03 8.79 -1.37
CA LYS A 76 -9.32 9.45 -1.22
C LYS A 76 -9.29 10.84 -1.85
N ASP A 77 -10.27 11.09 -2.71
CA ASP A 77 -10.50 12.37 -3.40
C ASP A 77 -9.28 12.90 -4.18
N TYR A 78 -8.31 12.03 -4.51
CA TYR A 78 -7.00 12.43 -5.05
C TYR A 78 -6.29 13.49 -4.18
N GLY A 79 -6.55 13.48 -2.87
CA GLY A 79 -6.13 14.51 -1.94
C GLY A 79 -4.65 14.50 -1.58
N PHE A 80 -3.93 13.44 -1.91
CA PHE A 80 -2.49 13.32 -1.66
C PHE A 80 -1.82 12.35 -2.64
N PHE A 81 -0.48 12.37 -2.64
CA PHE A 81 0.35 11.54 -3.50
C PHE A 81 1.51 10.96 -2.69
N VAL A 82 1.98 9.78 -3.09
CA VAL A 82 3.19 9.16 -2.54
C VAL A 82 4.37 9.39 -3.51
N PRO A 83 5.63 9.20 -3.08
CA PRO A 83 6.77 9.25 -3.98
C PRO A 83 6.61 8.25 -5.14
N LYS A 84 7.09 8.65 -6.32
CA LYS A 84 7.05 7.82 -7.54
C LYS A 84 8.16 6.78 -7.59
N ASN A 85 9.24 7.02 -6.87
CA ASN A 85 10.45 6.21 -6.87
C ASN A 85 10.88 5.92 -5.44
N ASP A 86 11.72 4.90 -5.27
CA ASP A 86 12.40 4.56 -4.02
C ASP A 86 11.48 4.16 -2.85
N ILE A 87 10.27 3.73 -3.17
CA ILE A 87 9.32 3.20 -2.16
C ILE A 87 8.95 1.72 -2.37
N GLU A 88 9.30 1.15 -3.52
CA GLU A 88 9.08 -0.27 -3.80
C GLU A 88 9.87 -1.14 -2.82
N GLY A 89 9.24 -2.18 -2.30
CA GLY A 89 9.80 -3.07 -1.28
C GLY A 89 9.77 -2.52 0.14
N LYS A 90 9.41 -1.24 0.34
CA LYS A 90 9.25 -0.69 1.69
C LYS A 90 7.94 -1.12 2.32
N LYS A 91 7.93 -1.22 3.63
CA LYS A 91 6.71 -1.41 4.41
C LYS A 91 5.92 -0.11 4.50
N ALA A 92 4.61 -0.22 4.48
CA ALA A 92 3.72 0.91 4.72
C ALA A 92 2.50 0.49 5.52
N SER A 93 2.01 1.39 6.36
CA SER A 93 0.68 1.30 6.96
C SER A 93 -0.27 2.22 6.22
N ILE A 94 -1.48 1.73 5.97
CA ILE A 94 -2.57 2.47 5.35
C ILE A 94 -3.81 2.42 6.24
N ASN A 95 -4.56 3.52 6.31
CA ASN A 95 -5.87 3.52 6.93
C ASN A 95 -6.94 3.93 5.90
N GLY A 96 -8.12 3.32 6.00
CA GLY A 96 -9.19 3.55 5.05
C GLY A 96 -10.14 2.36 4.93
N ILE A 97 -10.74 2.18 3.77
CA ILE A 97 -11.79 1.18 3.54
C ILE A 97 -11.34 0.15 2.51
N LEU A 98 -11.39 -1.13 2.90
CA LEU A 98 -11.17 -2.27 2.01
C LEU A 98 -12.45 -2.64 1.28
N SER A 99 -12.33 -2.89 -0.02
CA SER A 99 -13.41 -3.34 -0.90
C SER A 99 -12.94 -4.50 -1.76
N SER A 100 -13.88 -5.29 -2.25
CA SER A 100 -13.60 -6.32 -3.24
C SER A 100 -14.65 -6.30 -4.35
N GLU A 101 -14.23 -6.73 -5.54
CA GLU A 101 -15.09 -6.90 -6.71
C GLU A 101 -14.74 -8.18 -7.45
N ILE A 102 -15.72 -8.80 -8.07
CA ILE A 102 -15.51 -9.93 -8.96
C ILE A 102 -15.37 -9.37 -10.37
N VAL A 103 -14.16 -9.44 -10.92
CA VAL A 103 -13.88 -9.03 -12.30
C VAL A 103 -14.21 -10.18 -13.23
N SER A 104 -15.11 -9.94 -14.18
CA SER A 104 -15.57 -10.96 -15.15
C SER A 104 -14.43 -11.40 -16.09
N VAL A 105 -14.57 -12.61 -16.66
CA VAL A 105 -13.62 -13.12 -17.68
C VAL A 105 -13.48 -12.15 -18.86
N ARG A 106 -14.59 -11.51 -19.27
CA ARG A 106 -14.58 -10.54 -20.35
C ARG A 106 -13.71 -9.32 -20.04
N GLU A 107 -13.87 -8.76 -18.85
CA GLU A 107 -13.07 -7.61 -18.39
C GLU A 107 -11.59 -7.97 -18.21
N LEU A 108 -11.32 -9.14 -17.64
CA LEU A 108 -9.93 -9.62 -17.48
C LEU A 108 -9.24 -9.78 -18.85
N ARG A 109 -9.95 -10.28 -19.86
CA ARG A 109 -9.43 -10.39 -21.22
C ARG A 109 -9.19 -9.03 -21.85
N HIS A 110 -10.13 -8.10 -21.69
CA HIS A 110 -9.99 -6.73 -22.17
C HIS A 110 -8.77 -6.05 -21.54
N TYR A 111 -8.56 -6.17 -20.24
CA TYR A 111 -7.35 -5.65 -19.58
C TYR A 111 -6.07 -6.31 -20.08
N ALA A 112 -6.12 -7.59 -20.39
CA ALA A 112 -4.96 -8.30 -20.96
C ALA A 112 -4.65 -7.85 -22.40
N GLU A 113 -5.66 -7.57 -23.22
CA GLU A 113 -5.53 -6.96 -24.54
C GLU A 113 -4.89 -5.57 -24.46
N ASP A 114 -5.39 -4.70 -23.58
CA ASP A 114 -4.84 -3.36 -23.34
C ASP A 114 -3.39 -3.39 -22.84
N ALA A 115 -3.03 -4.44 -22.10
CA ALA A 115 -1.67 -4.68 -21.64
C ALA A 115 -0.76 -5.32 -22.71
N GLY A 116 -1.27 -5.53 -23.94
CA GLY A 116 -0.50 -6.10 -25.06
C GLY A 116 -0.17 -7.59 -24.90
N LYS A 117 -0.98 -8.34 -24.13
CA LYS A 117 -0.82 -9.79 -24.00
C LYS A 117 -1.16 -10.50 -25.31
N SER A 118 -0.50 -11.63 -25.56
CA SER A 118 -0.78 -12.45 -26.74
C SER A 118 -2.14 -13.13 -26.66
N ASP A 119 -2.74 -13.47 -27.81
CA ASP A 119 -4.01 -14.20 -27.90
C ASP A 119 -3.99 -15.51 -27.11
N LEU A 120 -2.81 -16.18 -27.08
CA LEU A 120 -2.64 -17.40 -26.31
C LEU A 120 -2.74 -17.15 -24.80
N GLU A 121 -2.16 -16.07 -24.28
CA GLU A 121 -2.26 -15.69 -22.87
C GLU A 121 -3.69 -15.27 -22.51
N ILE A 122 -4.34 -14.49 -23.38
CA ILE A 122 -5.73 -14.06 -23.21
C ILE A 122 -6.68 -15.26 -23.18
N SER A 123 -6.46 -16.23 -24.07
CA SER A 123 -7.27 -17.45 -24.15
C SER A 123 -7.22 -18.32 -22.90
N LYS A 124 -6.15 -18.20 -22.09
CA LYS A 124 -5.98 -18.91 -20.82
C LYS A 124 -6.84 -18.33 -19.69
N ILE A 125 -7.34 -17.12 -19.84
CA ILE A 125 -8.24 -16.50 -18.87
C ILE A 125 -9.62 -17.15 -18.98
N LYS A 126 -9.95 -18.05 -18.06
CA LYS A 126 -11.18 -18.87 -18.10
C LYS A 126 -12.15 -18.57 -16.96
N ASN A 127 -11.64 -18.05 -15.84
CA ASN A 127 -12.42 -17.85 -14.62
C ASN A 127 -12.44 -16.36 -14.24
N PRO A 128 -13.53 -15.88 -13.62
CA PRO A 128 -13.55 -14.55 -13.01
C PRO A 128 -12.53 -14.51 -11.86
N LYS A 129 -12.05 -13.32 -11.52
CA LYS A 129 -11.05 -13.11 -10.47
C LYS A 129 -11.58 -12.14 -9.42
N LEU A 130 -11.46 -12.50 -8.15
CA LEU A 130 -11.67 -11.58 -7.05
C LEU A 130 -10.50 -10.60 -7.01
N LYS A 131 -10.80 -9.29 -7.05
CA LYS A 131 -9.84 -8.21 -6.87
C LYS A 131 -10.16 -7.42 -5.62
N PHE A 132 -9.13 -7.05 -4.90
CA PHE A 132 -9.24 -6.16 -3.75
C PHE A 132 -8.78 -4.76 -4.12
N SER A 133 -9.48 -3.77 -3.60
CA SER A 133 -9.08 -2.37 -3.65
C SER A 133 -9.24 -1.72 -2.28
N PHE A 134 -8.42 -0.73 -2.00
CA PHE A 134 -8.45 0.00 -0.75
C PHE A 134 -8.51 1.51 -1.03
N LEU A 135 -9.49 2.17 -0.43
CA LEU A 135 -9.57 3.63 -0.47
C LEU A 135 -8.88 4.18 0.78
N ALA A 136 -7.66 4.67 0.60
CA ALA A 136 -6.84 5.16 1.69
C ALA A 136 -7.11 6.63 1.99
N ASP A 137 -7.35 6.93 3.27
CA ASP A 137 -7.38 8.28 3.81
C ASP A 137 -5.95 8.78 4.10
N GLY A 138 -5.04 7.87 4.47
CA GLY A 138 -3.65 8.18 4.76
C GLY A 138 -2.72 6.98 4.58
N VAL A 139 -1.44 7.28 4.39
CA VAL A 139 -0.35 6.33 4.21
C VAL A 139 0.83 6.76 5.07
N LYS A 140 1.44 5.82 5.77
CA LYS A 140 2.72 5.97 6.46
C LYS A 140 3.72 5.00 5.86
N ILE A 141 4.79 5.52 5.26
CA ILE A 141 5.88 4.71 4.70
C ILE A 141 7.01 4.63 5.71
N TYR A 142 7.55 3.44 5.91
CA TYR A 142 8.69 3.19 6.80
C TYR A 142 9.98 3.16 5.98
N ASP A 143 11.05 3.68 6.56
CA ASP A 143 12.41 3.64 5.98
C ASP A 143 13.07 2.28 6.17
#